data_d3163c565b93f341d167cb9d0fb33cb2
#
_entry.id   d3163c565b93f341d167cb9d0fb33cb2
#
_cell.length_a   1.000
_cell.length_b   1.000
_cell.length_c   1.000
_cell.angle_alpha   90.00
_cell.angle_beta   90.00
_cell.angle_gamma   90.00
#
_symmetry.space_group_name_H-M   'P 1'
#
loop_
_entity.id
_entity.type
_entity.pdbx_description
1 polymer ?
#
loop_
_entity_poly.entity_id
_entity_poly.type
_entity_poly.pdbx_seq_one_letter_code
_entity_poly.pdbx_strand_id
1 'polypeptide(L)'
;MKIHCFLFALFIFLSSLYMQAEGTAGKWSERYNFTAITMDEGLPHNFVDDILKDSQGFLWIATRGEGIARYDGYEFTAFHMGNTRIKLRSNFINKLCEDNFKRIWAVSEMGIDILDIQTMQTVQVTDMKDKLISLCNRPSHLILHSKAGNIWVCSENNLFKITFDKQGDIKQIIKTCEVPAGESIRTICEVEDYLWINYKDGIYRIKESAMEVQEPTFISSALQLPGVSIQVICRKENEIWIGSAQGLFRYNMDTELMKHYMYDPNDNSSLSQNFITDIAETGEHTMLVATLKGINLYNALTDNFERINKDTGEGE
;
A
#
# COMPACT_ATOMS: atom_id res chain seq x y z
N MET A 1 20.62 51.48 24.38
CA MET A 1 21.57 50.85 23.45
C MET A 1 22.10 49.46 23.85
N LYS A 2 21.67 48.91 24.99
CA LYS A 2 22.08 47.53 25.42
C LYS A 2 21.07 46.40 25.13
N ILE A 3 19.83 46.72 24.83
CA ILE A 3 18.76 45.72 24.60
C ILE A 3 18.78 45.19 23.15
N HIS A 4 19.18 46.00 22.17
CA HIS A 4 19.29 45.55 20.75
C HIS A 4 20.44 44.59 20.48
N CYS A 5 21.55 44.66 21.20
CA CYS A 5 22.65 43.71 21.08
C CYS A 5 22.29 42.32 21.63
N PHE A 6 21.43 42.25 22.66
CA PHE A 6 21.05 40.96 23.26
C PHE A 6 20.06 40.18 22.39
N LEU A 7 19.16 40.89 21.71
CA LEU A 7 18.23 40.27 20.77
C LEU A 7 18.92 39.76 19.50
N PHE A 8 19.95 40.50 19.02
CA PHE A 8 20.72 40.07 17.85
C PHE A 8 21.63 38.87 18.16
N ALA A 9 22.21 38.80 19.33
CA ALA A 9 23.01 37.66 19.81
C ALA A 9 22.12 36.42 20.03
N LEU A 10 20.89 36.60 20.55
CA LEU A 10 19.93 35.52 20.73
C LEU A 10 19.42 34.97 19.39
N PHE A 11 19.24 35.82 18.38
CA PHE A 11 18.85 35.41 17.03
C PHE A 11 19.95 34.64 16.32
N ILE A 12 21.21 35.04 16.48
CA ILE A 12 22.36 34.30 15.93
C ILE A 12 22.54 32.96 16.67
N PHE A 13 22.29 32.91 17.97
CA PHE A 13 22.40 31.68 18.74
C PHE A 13 21.25 30.69 18.41
N LEU A 14 20.03 31.17 18.20
CA LEU A 14 18.90 30.39 17.73
C LEU A 14 19.09 29.92 16.29
N SER A 15 19.65 30.76 15.41
CA SER A 15 19.96 30.34 14.03
C SER A 15 21.11 29.32 13.98
N SER A 16 22.11 29.45 14.87
CA SER A 16 23.19 28.45 14.96
C SER A 16 22.72 27.13 15.60
N LEU A 17 21.76 27.15 16.51
CA LEU A 17 21.10 25.96 17.03
C LEU A 17 20.18 25.31 15.97
N TYR A 18 19.51 26.11 15.12
CA TYR A 18 18.77 25.60 13.98
C TYR A 18 19.69 25.01 12.89
N MET A 19 20.84 25.63 12.63
CA MET A 19 21.85 25.09 11.69
C MET A 19 22.62 23.88 12.26
N GLN A 20 22.68 23.68 13.58
CA GLN A 20 23.25 22.45 14.17
C GLN A 20 22.27 21.27 14.23
N ALA A 21 20.98 21.52 14.03
CA ALA A 21 20.00 20.45 13.84
C ALA A 21 19.96 19.92 12.39
N GLU A 22 20.62 20.59 11.43
CA GLU A 22 21.01 20.05 10.13
C GLU A 22 22.30 19.20 10.20
N GLY A 23 22.51 18.54 11.33
CA GLY A 23 23.55 17.54 11.47
C GLY A 23 23.25 16.38 10.52
N THR A 24 24.03 16.32 9.44
CA THR A 24 24.32 15.13 8.62
C THR A 24 23.32 14.00 8.83
N ALA A 25 22.22 14.04 8.11
CA ALA A 25 21.42 12.85 7.91
C ALA A 25 22.33 11.85 7.18
N GLY A 26 23.05 11.01 7.95
CA GLY A 26 23.85 9.94 7.40
C GLY A 26 23.01 9.15 6.42
N LYS A 27 23.61 8.63 5.35
CA LYS A 27 22.89 7.85 4.36
C LYS A 27 22.06 6.77 5.05
N TRP A 28 20.89 6.49 4.57
CA TRP A 28 20.02 5.46 5.12
C TRP A 28 20.73 4.10 5.16
N SER A 29 21.55 3.81 4.16
CA SER A 29 22.46 2.64 4.13
C SER A 29 23.40 2.54 5.34
N GLU A 30 23.74 3.67 5.97
CA GLU A 30 24.55 3.72 7.18
C GLU A 30 23.73 3.55 8.47
N ARG A 31 22.40 3.76 8.40
CA ARG A 31 21.49 3.67 9.55
C ARG A 31 20.80 2.33 9.69
N TYR A 32 20.60 1.60 8.59
CA TYR A 32 19.81 0.37 8.56
C TYR A 32 20.61 -0.78 7.95
N ASN A 33 20.63 -1.89 8.64
CA ASN A 33 21.10 -3.16 8.10
C ASN A 33 19.95 -3.87 7.42
N PHE A 34 20.14 -4.28 6.16
CA PHE A 34 19.17 -5.05 5.41
C PHE A 34 19.52 -6.52 5.51
N THR A 35 18.58 -7.32 6.02
CA THR A 35 18.69 -8.78 6.05
C THR A 35 17.63 -9.36 5.12
N ALA A 36 18.04 -10.24 4.22
CA ALA A 36 17.08 -10.99 3.43
C ALA A 36 16.48 -12.10 4.29
N ILE A 37 15.16 -12.23 4.28
CA ILE A 37 14.43 -13.35 4.87
C ILE A 37 13.91 -14.18 3.70
N THR A 38 14.39 -15.39 3.57
CA THR A 38 14.06 -16.32 2.50
C THR A 38 13.50 -17.62 3.06
N MET A 39 13.31 -18.61 2.22
CA MET A 39 12.91 -19.96 2.68
C MET A 39 13.95 -20.58 3.60
N ASP A 40 15.21 -20.21 3.50
CA ASP A 40 16.27 -20.72 4.39
C ASP A 40 16.11 -20.18 5.82
N GLU A 41 15.52 -18.99 6.00
CA GLU A 41 15.17 -18.40 7.29
C GLU A 41 13.74 -18.74 7.75
N GLY A 42 13.05 -19.63 7.03
CA GLY A 42 11.73 -20.14 7.41
C GLY A 42 10.54 -19.46 6.76
N LEU A 43 10.75 -18.51 5.84
CA LEU A 43 9.65 -17.99 5.02
C LEU A 43 9.08 -19.14 4.16
N PRO A 44 7.76 -19.39 4.15
CA PRO A 44 7.22 -20.53 3.42
C PRO A 44 7.46 -20.51 1.90
N HIS A 45 7.52 -19.33 1.31
CA HIS A 45 7.77 -19.16 -0.13
C HIS A 45 8.43 -17.81 -0.43
N ASN A 46 9.41 -17.78 -1.34
CA ASN A 46 10.16 -16.55 -1.68
C ASN A 46 9.37 -15.55 -2.52
N PHE A 47 8.29 -15.96 -3.20
CA PHE A 47 7.41 -15.02 -3.90
C PHE A 47 6.36 -14.50 -2.93
N VAL A 48 6.53 -13.24 -2.53
CA VAL A 48 5.64 -12.49 -1.66
C VAL A 48 4.85 -11.52 -2.51
N ASP A 49 3.53 -11.60 -2.45
CA ASP A 49 2.63 -10.71 -3.19
C ASP A 49 2.15 -9.53 -2.32
N ASP A 50 2.05 -9.73 -1.00
CA ASP A 50 1.64 -8.66 -0.07
C ASP A 50 2.15 -8.88 1.35
N ILE A 51 2.32 -7.79 2.11
CA ILE A 51 2.69 -7.82 3.52
C ILE A 51 1.78 -6.87 4.29
N LEU A 52 1.15 -7.37 5.33
CA LEU A 52 0.30 -6.62 6.23
C LEU A 52 0.82 -6.71 7.67
N LYS A 53 1.00 -5.58 8.32
CA LYS A 53 1.20 -5.54 9.78
C LYS A 53 -0.17 -5.40 10.44
N ASP A 54 -0.53 -6.38 11.27
CA ASP A 54 -1.79 -6.33 12.00
C ASP A 54 -1.71 -5.39 13.21
N SER A 55 -2.86 -5.11 13.78
CA SER A 55 -3.00 -4.24 14.94
C SER A 55 -2.40 -4.79 16.25
N GLN A 56 -1.96 -6.05 16.26
CA GLN A 56 -1.23 -6.68 17.36
C GLN A 56 0.28 -6.63 17.16
N GLY A 57 0.73 -6.22 15.96
CA GLY A 57 2.15 -6.08 15.59
C GLY A 57 2.74 -7.25 14.83
N PHE A 58 1.97 -8.30 14.53
CA PHE A 58 2.42 -9.42 13.69
C PHE A 58 2.45 -9.02 12.22
N LEU A 59 3.38 -9.59 11.46
CA LEU A 59 3.40 -9.47 10.01
C LEU A 59 2.67 -10.66 9.38
N TRP A 60 1.71 -10.36 8.54
CA TRP A 60 1.02 -11.33 7.70
C TRP A 60 1.53 -11.21 6.28
N ILE A 61 1.97 -12.31 5.71
CA ILE A 61 2.67 -12.36 4.44
C ILE A 61 1.86 -13.23 3.48
N ALA A 62 1.37 -12.63 2.41
CA ALA A 62 0.71 -13.33 1.32
C ALA A 62 1.75 -13.92 0.39
N THR A 63 1.68 -15.21 0.11
CA THR A 63 2.65 -15.88 -0.74
C THR A 63 2.00 -16.48 -1.98
N ARG A 64 2.83 -16.65 -3.01
CA ARG A 64 2.43 -17.26 -4.27
C ARG A 64 2.77 -18.75 -4.27
N GLY A 65 1.93 -19.56 -3.57
CA GLY A 65 2.05 -21.02 -3.57
C GLY A 65 1.92 -21.69 -2.21
N GLU A 66 2.25 -21.01 -1.10
CA GLU A 66 2.19 -21.56 0.25
C GLU A 66 1.20 -20.84 1.18
N GLY A 67 0.24 -20.11 0.60
CA GLY A 67 -0.83 -19.45 1.34
C GLY A 67 -0.38 -18.20 2.08
N ILE A 68 -0.64 -18.14 3.38
CA ILE A 68 -0.34 -16.98 4.24
C ILE A 68 0.65 -17.43 5.31
N ALA A 69 1.66 -16.61 5.59
CA ALA A 69 2.53 -16.76 6.75
C ALA A 69 2.26 -15.65 7.76
N ARG A 70 2.27 -15.96 9.05
CA ARG A 70 2.33 -14.98 10.13
C ARG A 70 3.71 -15.02 10.79
N TYR A 71 4.35 -13.86 10.88
CA TYR A 71 5.66 -13.70 11.50
C TYR A 71 5.52 -12.90 12.80
N ASP A 72 6.08 -13.40 13.89
CA ASP A 72 6.01 -12.79 15.22
C ASP A 72 7.30 -12.01 15.60
N GLY A 73 8.24 -11.93 14.68
CA GLY A 73 9.57 -11.36 14.91
C GLY A 73 10.66 -12.43 15.08
N TYR A 74 10.29 -13.71 15.27
CA TYR A 74 11.18 -14.83 15.51
C TYR A 74 10.87 -16.00 14.58
N GLU A 75 9.60 -16.40 14.47
CA GLU A 75 9.17 -17.59 13.76
C GLU A 75 8.05 -17.32 12.79
N PHE A 76 7.99 -18.13 11.73
CA PHE A 76 6.89 -18.14 10.78
C PHE A 76 5.90 -19.23 11.12
N THR A 77 4.62 -18.88 11.17
CA THR A 77 3.52 -19.84 11.19
C THR A 77 2.81 -19.82 9.85
N ALA A 78 2.88 -20.91 9.09
CA ALA A 78 2.27 -21.00 7.77
C ALA A 78 0.83 -21.53 7.84
N PHE A 79 -0.04 -20.96 7.02
CA PHE A 79 -1.44 -21.36 6.81
C PHE A 79 -1.67 -21.57 5.32
N HIS A 80 -1.92 -22.80 4.94
CA HIS A 80 -2.12 -23.22 3.55
C HIS A 80 -3.42 -24.03 3.39
N MET A 81 -3.78 -24.33 2.17
CA MET A 81 -4.88 -25.26 1.88
C MET A 81 -4.65 -26.57 2.62
N GLY A 82 -5.71 -27.08 3.27
CA GLY A 82 -5.61 -28.31 4.07
C GLY A 82 -5.26 -28.09 5.54
N ASN A 83 -4.94 -26.86 5.98
CA ASN A 83 -4.82 -26.55 7.41
C ASN A 83 -6.17 -26.81 8.12
N THR A 84 -6.11 -27.33 9.34
CA THR A 84 -7.32 -27.76 10.06
C THR A 84 -8.07 -26.60 10.72
N ARG A 85 -7.38 -25.54 11.11
CA ARG A 85 -7.97 -24.38 11.80
C ARG A 85 -8.26 -23.23 10.84
N ILE A 86 -7.27 -22.85 10.04
CA ILE A 86 -7.40 -21.81 9.02
C ILE A 86 -7.49 -22.51 7.66
N LYS A 87 -8.70 -22.54 7.12
CA LYS A 87 -9.01 -23.19 5.84
C LYS A 87 -8.97 -22.15 4.74
N LEU A 88 -7.86 -22.09 4.00
CA LEU A 88 -7.76 -21.26 2.81
C LEU A 88 -8.34 -21.98 1.60
N ARG A 89 -8.95 -21.21 0.70
CA ARG A 89 -9.42 -21.68 -0.61
C ARG A 89 -8.29 -21.82 -1.61
N SER A 90 -7.22 -21.04 -1.42
CA SER A 90 -6.07 -21.00 -2.32
C SER A 90 -4.76 -20.86 -1.53
N ASN A 91 -3.69 -21.41 -2.09
CA ASN A 91 -2.32 -21.10 -1.65
C ASN A 91 -1.73 -19.86 -2.39
N PHE A 92 -2.45 -19.31 -3.37
CA PHE A 92 -2.05 -18.11 -4.11
C PHE A 92 -2.86 -16.93 -3.57
N ILE A 93 -2.27 -16.16 -2.68
CA ILE A 93 -2.93 -15.03 -2.03
C ILE A 93 -2.39 -13.74 -2.61
N ASN A 94 -3.27 -12.90 -3.16
CA ASN A 94 -2.88 -11.67 -3.85
C ASN A 94 -2.72 -10.48 -2.91
N LYS A 95 -3.68 -10.29 -1.97
CA LYS A 95 -3.71 -9.14 -1.06
C LYS A 95 -4.32 -9.51 0.28
N LEU A 96 -3.90 -8.77 1.30
CA LEU A 96 -4.36 -8.88 2.69
C LEU A 96 -4.88 -7.53 3.18
N CYS A 97 -5.83 -7.57 4.11
CA CYS A 97 -6.35 -6.39 4.78
C CYS A 97 -6.86 -6.76 6.16
N GLU A 98 -6.61 -5.95 7.19
CA GLU A 98 -7.24 -6.10 8.51
C GLU A 98 -8.44 -5.16 8.62
N ASP A 99 -9.57 -5.64 9.12
CA ASP A 99 -10.73 -4.81 9.45
C ASP A 99 -10.73 -4.33 10.91
N ASN A 100 -11.69 -3.47 11.26
CA ASN A 100 -11.83 -2.93 12.62
C ASN A 100 -12.18 -3.99 13.68
N PHE A 101 -12.54 -5.20 13.26
CA PHE A 101 -12.98 -6.29 14.13
C PHE A 101 -11.92 -7.38 14.30
N LYS A 102 -10.64 -7.07 13.97
CA LYS A 102 -9.51 -7.98 14.12
C LYS A 102 -9.63 -9.22 13.22
N ARG A 103 -10.14 -9.03 12.00
CA ARG A 103 -10.20 -10.08 11.01
C ARG A 103 -9.27 -9.74 9.85
N ILE A 104 -8.48 -10.71 9.41
CA ILE A 104 -7.68 -10.61 8.20
C ILE A 104 -8.53 -11.12 7.03
N TRP A 105 -8.70 -10.28 6.05
CA TRP A 105 -9.33 -10.59 4.78
C TRP A 105 -8.24 -10.91 3.77
N ALA A 106 -8.28 -12.09 3.20
CA ALA A 106 -7.32 -12.57 2.21
C ALA A 106 -8.05 -12.78 0.88
N VAL A 107 -7.57 -12.13 -0.17
CA VAL A 107 -8.15 -12.25 -1.51
C VAL A 107 -7.26 -13.06 -2.44
N SER A 108 -7.89 -13.90 -3.24
CA SER A 108 -7.25 -14.80 -4.20
C SER A 108 -8.10 -14.95 -5.46
N GLU A 109 -7.56 -15.63 -6.45
CA GLU A 109 -8.32 -16.03 -7.65
C GLU A 109 -9.44 -17.03 -7.34
N MET A 110 -9.38 -17.71 -6.18
CA MET A 110 -10.42 -18.64 -5.73
C MET A 110 -11.47 -17.97 -4.83
N GLY A 111 -11.27 -16.68 -4.51
CA GLY A 111 -12.20 -15.89 -3.73
C GLY A 111 -11.60 -15.21 -2.51
N ILE A 112 -12.41 -15.06 -1.46
CA ILE A 112 -12.06 -14.33 -0.24
C ILE A 112 -12.15 -15.27 0.95
N ASP A 113 -11.08 -15.33 1.74
CA ASP A 113 -11.06 -15.96 3.05
C ASP A 113 -10.99 -14.89 4.14
N ILE A 114 -11.73 -15.09 5.22
CA ILE A 114 -11.78 -14.19 6.37
C ILE A 114 -11.28 -14.94 7.60
N LEU A 115 -10.22 -14.46 8.20
CA LEU A 115 -9.57 -15.06 9.35
C LEU A 115 -9.78 -14.21 10.59
N ASP A 116 -10.29 -14.79 11.64
CA ASP A 116 -10.33 -14.14 12.95
C ASP A 116 -8.98 -14.38 13.64
N ILE A 117 -8.24 -13.29 13.91
CA ILE A 117 -6.90 -13.36 14.51
C ILE A 117 -6.91 -13.63 16.01
N GLN A 118 -8.04 -13.47 16.68
CA GLN A 118 -8.18 -13.75 18.11
C GLN A 118 -8.40 -15.25 18.34
N THR A 119 -9.25 -15.87 17.54
CA THR A 119 -9.55 -17.29 17.63
C THR A 119 -8.64 -18.15 16.78
N MET A 120 -7.91 -17.54 15.85
CA MET A 120 -7.08 -18.21 14.85
C MET A 120 -7.89 -19.25 14.06
N GLN A 121 -9.05 -18.84 13.58
CA GLN A 121 -9.97 -19.65 12.78
C GLN A 121 -10.47 -18.89 11.56
N THR A 122 -10.80 -19.64 10.52
CA THR A 122 -11.52 -19.05 9.39
C THR A 122 -12.97 -18.77 9.80
N VAL A 123 -13.44 -17.55 9.56
CA VAL A 123 -14.83 -17.17 9.76
C VAL A 123 -15.69 -17.94 8.75
N GLN A 124 -16.67 -18.70 9.25
CA GLN A 124 -17.55 -19.48 8.39
C GLN A 124 -18.55 -18.54 7.69
N VAL A 125 -18.44 -18.47 6.38
CA VAL A 125 -19.32 -17.59 5.54
C VAL A 125 -20.76 -18.10 5.49
N THR A 126 -21.04 -19.33 5.95
CA THR A 126 -22.36 -19.97 5.95
C THR A 126 -23.40 -19.22 6.79
N ASP A 127 -22.96 -18.46 7.81
CA ASP A 127 -23.85 -17.67 8.66
C ASP A 127 -24.11 -16.27 8.10
N MET A 128 -23.55 -15.96 6.93
CA MET A 128 -23.63 -14.67 6.29
C MET A 128 -24.62 -14.69 5.11
N LYS A 129 -25.20 -13.52 4.82
CA LYS A 129 -26.18 -13.34 3.74
C LYS A 129 -25.67 -13.92 2.40
N ASP A 130 -26.55 -14.52 1.61
CA ASP A 130 -26.25 -15.15 0.31
C ASP A 130 -25.35 -14.32 -0.62
N LYS A 131 -25.44 -12.99 -0.53
CA LYS A 131 -24.58 -12.05 -1.29
C LYS A 131 -23.10 -12.15 -0.93
N LEU A 132 -22.76 -12.35 0.36
CA LEU A 132 -21.37 -12.50 0.77
C LEU A 132 -20.82 -13.85 0.32
N ILE A 133 -21.61 -14.93 0.46
CA ILE A 133 -21.23 -16.24 -0.03
C ILE A 133 -20.92 -16.16 -1.52
N SER A 134 -21.76 -15.47 -2.28
CA SER A 134 -21.55 -15.25 -3.72
C SER A 134 -20.27 -14.46 -4.00
N LEU A 135 -19.98 -13.39 -3.23
CA LEU A 135 -18.77 -12.58 -3.40
C LEU A 135 -17.50 -13.36 -3.00
N CYS A 136 -17.54 -14.07 -1.88
CA CYS A 136 -16.40 -14.85 -1.40
C CYS A 136 -16.02 -16.02 -2.33
N ASN A 137 -16.91 -16.45 -3.20
CA ASN A 137 -16.66 -17.53 -4.16
C ASN A 137 -16.26 -17.02 -5.57
N ARG A 138 -15.90 -15.74 -5.70
CA ARG A 138 -15.47 -15.16 -6.97
C ARG A 138 -14.02 -14.75 -6.93
N PRO A 139 -13.30 -14.84 -8.05
CA PRO A 139 -11.95 -14.30 -8.15
C PRO A 139 -11.87 -12.87 -7.67
N SER A 140 -10.96 -12.59 -6.76
CA SER A 140 -10.73 -11.27 -6.20
C SER A 140 -9.24 -10.97 -6.16
N HIS A 141 -8.85 -9.74 -6.43
CA HIS A 141 -7.44 -9.39 -6.59
C HIS A 141 -7.01 -8.15 -5.82
N LEU A 142 -7.94 -7.30 -5.39
CA LEU A 142 -7.66 -6.12 -4.57
C LEU A 142 -8.63 -6.04 -3.40
N ILE A 143 -8.12 -5.53 -2.29
CA ILE A 143 -8.90 -5.23 -1.10
C ILE A 143 -8.35 -3.97 -0.43
N LEU A 144 -9.22 -3.17 0.15
CA LEU A 144 -8.89 -1.97 0.91
C LEU A 144 -9.80 -1.84 2.13
N HIS A 145 -9.23 -1.54 3.29
CA HIS A 145 -9.97 -1.07 4.46
C HIS A 145 -9.94 0.46 4.46
N SER A 146 -11.12 1.09 4.34
CA SER A 146 -11.24 2.54 4.33
C SER A 146 -11.25 3.14 5.74
N LYS A 147 -10.91 4.43 5.85
CA LYS A 147 -10.99 5.18 7.12
C LYS A 147 -12.38 5.20 7.71
N ALA A 148 -13.41 5.08 6.88
CA ALA A 148 -14.81 4.95 7.30
C ALA A 148 -15.12 3.57 7.90
N GLY A 149 -14.18 2.64 7.92
CA GLY A 149 -14.35 1.28 8.47
C GLY A 149 -15.03 0.30 7.52
N ASN A 150 -15.11 0.62 6.24
CA ASN A 150 -15.68 -0.25 5.23
C ASN A 150 -14.58 -1.10 4.56
N ILE A 151 -14.94 -2.29 4.11
CA ILE A 151 -14.07 -3.08 3.25
C ILE A 151 -14.50 -2.92 1.80
N TRP A 152 -13.53 -2.61 0.95
CA TRP A 152 -13.69 -2.50 -0.49
C TRP A 152 -12.98 -3.66 -1.18
N VAL A 153 -13.67 -4.33 -2.08
CA VAL A 153 -13.16 -5.51 -2.78
C VAL A 153 -13.35 -5.36 -4.27
N CYS A 154 -12.28 -5.56 -5.03
CA CYS A 154 -12.35 -5.73 -6.48
C CYS A 154 -12.47 -7.21 -6.80
N SER A 155 -13.61 -7.59 -7.35
CA SER A 155 -13.89 -8.95 -7.81
C SER A 155 -14.30 -8.94 -9.26
N GLU A 156 -13.58 -9.67 -10.09
CA GLU A 156 -13.74 -9.61 -11.55
C GLU A 156 -13.56 -8.15 -12.04
N ASN A 157 -14.55 -7.61 -12.75
CA ASN A 157 -14.61 -6.22 -13.21
C ASN A 157 -15.48 -5.29 -12.32
N ASN A 158 -15.77 -5.72 -11.09
CA ASN A 158 -16.68 -5.00 -10.21
C ASN A 158 -15.97 -4.54 -8.93
N LEU A 159 -16.39 -3.40 -8.40
CA LEU A 159 -16.01 -2.91 -7.08
C LEU A 159 -17.19 -3.02 -6.12
N PHE A 160 -16.95 -3.71 -5.01
CA PHE A 160 -17.91 -3.90 -3.95
C PHE A 160 -17.51 -3.18 -2.68
N LYS A 161 -18.49 -2.58 -2.01
CA LYS A 161 -18.38 -2.02 -0.67
C LYS A 161 -19.07 -2.93 0.33
N ILE A 162 -18.39 -3.30 1.40
CA ILE A 162 -18.91 -4.08 2.51
C ILE A 162 -18.95 -3.19 3.73
N THR A 163 -20.13 -3.02 4.30
CA THR A 163 -20.35 -2.22 5.51
C THR A 163 -20.72 -3.12 6.68
N PHE A 164 -20.38 -2.67 7.89
CA PHE A 164 -20.59 -3.43 9.13
C PHE A 164 -21.52 -2.69 10.09
N ASP A 165 -22.11 -3.43 11.00
CA ASP A 165 -22.76 -2.87 12.17
C ASP A 165 -21.73 -2.71 13.33
N LYS A 166 -22.22 -2.29 14.50
CA LYS A 166 -21.38 -2.06 15.68
C LYS A 166 -20.77 -3.34 16.26
N GLN A 167 -21.37 -4.49 16.00
CA GLN A 167 -20.92 -5.81 16.45
C GLN A 167 -19.91 -6.44 15.48
N GLY A 168 -19.75 -5.86 14.29
CA GLY A 168 -18.88 -6.38 13.24
C GLY A 168 -19.59 -7.33 12.28
N ASP A 169 -20.91 -7.45 12.40
CA ASP A 169 -21.70 -8.20 11.44
C ASP A 169 -21.85 -7.42 10.15
N ILE A 170 -21.83 -8.13 9.02
CA ILE A 170 -21.96 -7.49 7.71
C ILE A 170 -23.39 -6.96 7.55
N LYS A 171 -23.49 -5.64 7.48
CA LYS A 171 -24.75 -4.92 7.31
C LYS A 171 -25.21 -4.95 5.85
N GLN A 172 -24.33 -4.59 4.93
CA GLN A 172 -24.64 -4.51 3.51
C GLN A 172 -23.41 -4.86 2.65
N ILE A 173 -23.69 -5.39 1.46
CA ILE A 173 -22.73 -5.57 0.38
C ILE A 173 -23.31 -4.87 -0.84
N ILE A 174 -22.61 -3.86 -1.33
CA ILE A 174 -23.07 -2.95 -2.35
C ILE A 174 -22.11 -3.03 -3.54
N LYS A 175 -22.60 -3.34 -4.72
CA LYS A 175 -21.86 -3.10 -5.96
C LYS A 175 -21.88 -1.60 -6.21
N THR A 176 -20.73 -0.96 -6.26
CA THR A 176 -20.60 0.49 -6.37
C THR A 176 -20.07 0.94 -7.72
N CYS A 177 -19.32 0.09 -8.40
CA CYS A 177 -18.75 0.38 -9.71
C CYS A 177 -18.62 -0.90 -10.52
N GLU A 178 -18.75 -0.77 -11.84
CA GLU A 178 -18.45 -1.80 -12.82
C GLU A 178 -17.59 -1.16 -13.92
N VAL A 179 -16.42 -1.73 -14.17
CA VAL A 179 -15.58 -1.33 -15.30
C VAL A 179 -15.93 -2.19 -16.54
N PRO A 180 -15.64 -1.72 -17.75
CA PRO A 180 -15.95 -2.47 -18.97
C PRO A 180 -15.40 -3.89 -18.95
N ALA A 181 -16.12 -4.81 -19.59
CA ALA A 181 -15.72 -6.21 -19.71
C ALA A 181 -14.33 -6.32 -20.37
N GLY A 182 -13.45 -7.13 -19.77
CA GLY A 182 -12.05 -7.27 -20.18
C GLY A 182 -11.08 -6.28 -19.52
N GLU A 183 -11.61 -5.29 -18.77
CA GLU A 183 -10.81 -4.40 -17.93
C GLU A 183 -10.83 -4.87 -16.48
N SER A 184 -9.80 -4.49 -15.72
CA SER A 184 -9.74 -4.72 -14.27
C SER A 184 -9.24 -3.48 -13.55
N ILE A 185 -9.74 -3.27 -12.34
CA ILE A 185 -9.21 -2.24 -11.45
C ILE A 185 -7.87 -2.74 -10.93
N ARG A 186 -6.78 -2.01 -11.20
CA ARG A 186 -5.41 -2.43 -10.84
C ARG A 186 -4.95 -1.91 -9.50
N THR A 187 -5.44 -0.74 -9.10
CA THR A 187 -5.13 -0.13 -7.80
C THR A 187 -6.31 0.70 -7.31
N ILE A 188 -6.38 0.85 -6.00
CA ILE A 188 -7.41 1.59 -5.29
C ILE A 188 -6.74 2.35 -4.14
N CYS A 189 -7.09 3.63 -3.98
CA CYS A 189 -6.58 4.48 -2.91
C CYS A 189 -7.69 5.41 -2.40
N GLU A 190 -7.78 5.58 -1.09
CA GLU A 190 -8.71 6.52 -0.48
C GLU A 190 -8.08 7.92 -0.48
N VAL A 191 -8.77 8.87 -1.14
CA VAL A 191 -8.36 10.26 -1.23
C VAL A 191 -9.56 11.14 -0.84
N GLU A 192 -9.50 11.72 0.35
CA GLU A 192 -10.61 12.48 0.95
C GLU A 192 -11.91 11.67 1.00
N ASP A 193 -13.00 12.20 0.43
CA ASP A 193 -14.31 11.55 0.34
C ASP A 193 -14.48 10.64 -0.87
N TYR A 194 -13.37 10.33 -1.55
CA TYR A 194 -13.38 9.54 -2.79
C TYR A 194 -12.46 8.35 -2.70
N LEU A 195 -12.80 7.32 -3.45
CA LEU A 195 -11.87 6.28 -3.87
C LEU A 195 -11.35 6.62 -5.26
N TRP A 196 -10.05 6.68 -5.39
CA TRP A 196 -9.37 6.76 -6.66
C TRP A 196 -9.07 5.34 -7.12
N ILE A 197 -9.51 5.01 -8.31
CA ILE A 197 -9.32 3.71 -8.93
C ILE A 197 -8.60 3.88 -10.26
N ASN A 198 -7.72 2.95 -10.57
CA ASN A 198 -7.10 2.88 -11.89
C ASN A 198 -7.64 1.69 -12.65
N TYR A 199 -8.08 1.92 -13.87
CA TYR A 199 -8.31 0.89 -14.88
C TYR A 199 -8.01 1.47 -16.28
N LYS A 200 -7.67 0.61 -17.26
CA LYS A 200 -7.03 1.08 -18.50
C LYS A 200 -5.79 1.92 -18.19
N ASP A 201 -5.67 3.05 -18.87
CA ASP A 201 -4.55 3.99 -18.77
C ASP A 201 -4.95 5.26 -18.02
N GLY A 202 -5.89 5.18 -17.08
CA GLY A 202 -6.42 6.35 -16.41
C GLY A 202 -6.78 6.16 -14.96
N ILE A 203 -6.86 7.30 -14.26
CA ILE A 203 -7.39 7.39 -12.90
C ILE A 203 -8.80 7.92 -12.96
N TYR A 204 -9.64 7.26 -12.22
CA TYR A 204 -11.06 7.60 -12.03
C TYR A 204 -11.35 7.71 -10.56
N ARG A 205 -12.40 8.41 -10.19
CA ARG A 205 -12.86 8.49 -8.81
C ARG A 205 -14.33 8.16 -8.68
N ILE A 206 -14.67 7.55 -7.56
CA ILE A 206 -16.05 7.33 -7.10
C ILE A 206 -16.17 7.87 -5.68
N LYS A 207 -17.38 8.22 -5.24
CA LYS A 207 -17.59 8.65 -3.85
C LYS A 207 -17.46 7.47 -2.90
N GLU A 208 -16.69 7.66 -1.80
CA GLU A 208 -16.61 6.65 -0.72
C GLU A 208 -17.99 6.39 -0.09
N SER A 209 -18.82 7.42 0.03
CA SER A 209 -20.20 7.32 0.57
C SER A 209 -21.20 6.62 -0.36
N ALA A 210 -20.79 6.14 -1.55
CA ALA A 210 -21.68 5.48 -2.50
C ALA A 210 -22.43 4.30 -1.89
N MET A 211 -23.74 4.26 -2.13
CA MET A 211 -24.67 3.20 -1.70
C MET A 211 -25.34 2.49 -2.87
N GLU A 212 -24.92 2.81 -4.09
CA GLU A 212 -25.43 2.27 -5.36
C GLU A 212 -24.32 2.30 -6.43
N VAL A 213 -24.59 1.71 -7.58
CA VAL A 213 -23.68 1.72 -8.72
C VAL A 213 -23.48 3.15 -9.24
N GLN A 214 -22.23 3.59 -9.36
CA GLN A 214 -21.84 4.89 -9.90
C GLN A 214 -21.01 4.73 -11.17
N GLU A 215 -21.15 5.67 -12.07
CA GLU A 215 -20.22 5.87 -13.18
C GLU A 215 -18.96 6.53 -12.63
N PRO A 216 -17.77 5.90 -12.78
CA PRO A 216 -16.52 6.50 -12.33
C PRO A 216 -16.20 7.78 -13.12
N THR A 217 -15.82 8.84 -12.40
CA THR A 217 -15.43 10.10 -13.03
C THR A 217 -13.95 10.04 -13.40
N PHE A 218 -13.63 10.21 -14.68
CA PHE A 218 -12.24 10.29 -15.17
C PHE A 218 -11.55 11.57 -14.68
N ILE A 219 -10.37 11.45 -14.07
CA ILE A 219 -9.64 12.57 -13.46
C ILE A 219 -8.19 12.72 -13.96
N SER A 220 -7.65 11.80 -14.75
CA SER A 220 -6.26 11.90 -15.24
C SER A 220 -5.99 13.21 -16.00
N SER A 221 -6.95 13.69 -16.77
CA SER A 221 -6.79 14.97 -17.49
C SER A 221 -6.70 16.18 -16.55
N ALA A 222 -7.50 16.16 -15.45
CA ALA A 222 -7.45 17.20 -14.42
C ALA A 222 -6.12 17.18 -13.66
N LEU A 223 -5.54 16.00 -13.49
CA LEU A 223 -4.22 15.80 -12.88
C LEU A 223 -3.06 16.06 -13.85
N GLN A 224 -3.33 16.38 -15.11
CA GLN A 224 -2.31 16.50 -16.18
C GLN A 224 -1.42 15.25 -16.30
N LEU A 225 -1.95 14.09 -15.93
CA LEU A 225 -1.24 12.83 -15.97
C LEU A 225 -1.25 12.31 -17.43
N PRO A 226 -0.09 11.99 -18.02
CA PRO A 226 -0.05 11.37 -19.33
C PRO A 226 -0.64 9.96 -19.29
N GLY A 227 -1.02 9.41 -20.44
CA GLY A 227 -1.48 8.03 -20.57
C GLY A 227 -0.36 7.05 -20.29
N VAL A 228 -0.20 6.66 -19.01
CA VAL A 228 0.83 5.76 -18.52
C VAL A 228 0.21 4.58 -17.80
N SER A 229 0.90 3.44 -17.82
CA SER A 229 0.48 2.25 -17.08
C SER A 229 0.74 2.44 -15.59
N ILE A 230 -0.34 2.73 -14.84
CA ILE A 230 -0.27 2.97 -13.39
C ILE A 230 -0.24 1.62 -12.66
N GLN A 231 0.66 1.50 -11.69
CA GLN A 231 0.84 0.30 -10.86
C GLN A 231 0.31 0.50 -9.45
N VAL A 232 0.53 1.68 -8.87
CA VAL A 232 0.17 1.99 -7.49
C VAL A 232 -0.19 3.46 -7.33
N ILE A 233 -1.14 3.74 -6.44
CA ILE A 233 -1.49 5.08 -5.98
C ILE A 233 -1.41 5.08 -4.46
N CYS A 234 -0.66 6.03 -3.90
CA CYS A 234 -0.51 6.20 -2.46
C CYS A 234 -0.77 7.66 -2.09
N ARG A 235 -1.52 7.89 -1.02
CA ARG A 235 -1.73 9.22 -0.46
C ARG A 235 -0.83 9.44 0.75
N LYS A 236 -0.17 10.57 0.78
CA LYS A 236 0.53 11.08 1.97
C LYS A 236 0.10 12.53 2.21
N GLU A 237 -0.63 12.77 3.28
CA GLU A 237 -1.15 14.12 3.61
C GLU A 237 -1.89 14.75 2.42
N ASN A 238 -1.40 15.88 1.89
CA ASN A 238 -1.94 16.60 0.73
C ASN A 238 -1.24 16.24 -0.59
N GLU A 239 -0.51 15.14 -0.62
CA GLU A 239 0.18 14.66 -1.81
C GLU A 239 -0.35 13.31 -2.26
N ILE A 240 -0.47 13.14 -3.56
CA ILE A 240 -0.77 11.86 -4.21
C ILE A 240 0.46 11.41 -4.97
N TRP A 241 0.93 10.23 -4.62
CA TRP A 241 2.07 9.57 -5.23
C TRP A 241 1.57 8.48 -6.17
N ILE A 242 1.95 8.53 -7.43
CA ILE A 242 1.47 7.63 -8.48
C ILE A 242 2.66 6.94 -9.11
N GLY A 243 2.79 5.65 -8.82
CA GLY A 243 3.81 4.80 -9.43
C GLY A 243 3.32 4.25 -10.76
N SER A 244 4.16 4.35 -11.78
CA SER A 244 3.85 3.89 -13.13
C SER A 244 5.00 3.08 -13.74
N ALA A 245 4.78 2.54 -14.93
CA ALA A 245 5.84 1.92 -15.74
C ALA A 245 6.83 2.95 -16.32
N GLN A 246 6.50 4.25 -16.30
CA GLN A 246 7.28 5.35 -16.85
C GLN A 246 7.83 6.32 -15.80
N GLY A 247 7.89 5.92 -14.55
CA GLY A 247 8.40 6.72 -13.45
C GLY A 247 7.36 6.98 -12.37
N LEU A 248 7.71 7.89 -11.49
CA LEU A 248 6.94 8.28 -10.32
C LEU A 248 6.39 9.69 -10.51
N PHE A 249 5.10 9.85 -10.30
CA PHE A 249 4.46 11.16 -10.30
C PHE A 249 4.05 11.54 -8.88
N ARG A 250 4.27 12.80 -8.51
CA ARG A 250 3.82 13.40 -7.26
C ARG A 250 2.92 14.58 -7.56
N TYR A 251 1.68 14.48 -7.19
CA TYR A 251 0.68 15.54 -7.31
C TYR A 251 0.43 16.17 -5.95
N ASN A 252 0.60 17.47 -5.86
CA ASN A 252 0.27 18.24 -4.66
C ASN A 252 -1.15 18.81 -4.81
N MET A 253 -2.06 18.45 -3.88
CA MET A 253 -3.48 18.80 -3.97
C MET A 253 -3.75 20.29 -3.65
N ASP A 254 -2.87 20.96 -2.89
CA ASP A 254 -3.05 22.38 -2.56
C ASP A 254 -2.63 23.30 -3.71
N THR A 255 -1.54 22.94 -4.40
CA THR A 255 -0.98 23.76 -5.48
C THR A 255 -1.39 23.29 -6.86
N GLU A 256 -2.03 22.13 -6.96
CA GLU A 256 -2.40 21.44 -8.21
C GLU A 256 -1.21 21.15 -9.15
N LEU A 257 0.00 21.11 -8.60
CA LEU A 257 1.21 20.87 -9.38
C LEU A 257 1.57 19.40 -9.41
N MET A 258 1.91 18.92 -10.60
CA MET A 258 2.43 17.57 -10.84
C MET A 258 3.94 17.62 -11.05
N LYS A 259 4.69 16.80 -10.34
CA LYS A 259 6.11 16.54 -10.57
C LYS A 259 6.32 15.11 -11.05
N HIS A 260 7.22 14.94 -12.02
CA HIS A 260 7.57 13.64 -12.58
C HIS A 260 9.04 13.33 -12.31
N TYR A 261 9.29 12.18 -11.70
CA TYR A 261 10.62 11.67 -11.40
C TYR A 261 10.92 10.45 -12.26
N MET A 262 12.10 10.44 -12.85
CA MET A 262 12.56 9.34 -13.70
C MET A 262 13.97 8.90 -13.32
N TYR A 263 14.35 7.74 -13.77
CA TYR A 263 15.72 7.24 -13.72
C TYR A 263 16.61 8.04 -14.67
N ASP A 264 17.74 8.52 -14.15
CA ASP A 264 18.85 9.08 -14.94
C ASP A 264 20.12 8.30 -14.61
N PRO A 265 20.80 7.68 -15.60
CA PRO A 265 22.04 6.94 -15.38
C PRO A 265 23.21 7.83 -14.92
N ASN A 266 23.14 9.15 -15.16
CA ASN A 266 24.17 10.12 -14.77
C ASN A 266 23.90 10.80 -13.44
N ASP A 267 22.73 10.54 -12.83
CA ASP A 267 22.34 11.11 -11.53
C ASP A 267 22.00 9.99 -10.54
N ASN A 268 22.90 9.77 -9.58
CA ASN A 268 22.71 8.78 -8.53
C ASN A 268 21.62 9.16 -7.51
N SER A 269 21.16 10.40 -7.54
CA SER A 269 20.05 10.88 -6.73
C SER A 269 18.69 10.77 -7.44
N SER A 270 18.65 10.25 -8.64
CA SER A 270 17.42 9.90 -9.36
C SER A 270 16.90 8.52 -8.94
N LEU A 271 15.72 8.10 -9.44
CA LEU A 271 15.20 6.75 -9.23
C LEU A 271 16.16 5.67 -9.74
N SER A 272 16.15 4.48 -9.11
CA SER A 272 16.96 3.34 -9.57
C SER A 272 16.47 2.72 -10.88
N GLN A 273 15.16 2.89 -11.19
CA GLN A 273 14.52 2.49 -12.45
C GLN A 273 13.16 3.18 -12.59
N ASN A 274 12.61 3.23 -13.83
CA ASN A 274 11.31 3.86 -14.09
C ASN A 274 10.09 2.99 -13.73
N PHE A 275 10.23 1.67 -13.74
CA PHE A 275 9.09 0.79 -13.41
C PHE A 275 8.90 0.75 -11.88
N ILE A 276 7.91 1.50 -11.40
CA ILE A 276 7.55 1.54 -9.98
C ILE A 276 6.64 0.36 -9.68
N THR A 277 7.00 -0.44 -8.69
CA THR A 277 6.21 -1.62 -8.27
C THR A 277 5.34 -1.34 -7.08
N ASP A 278 5.81 -0.52 -6.12
CA ASP A 278 5.05 -0.16 -4.94
C ASP A 278 5.56 1.14 -4.30
N ILE A 279 4.74 1.74 -3.45
CA ILE A 279 5.04 2.96 -2.70
C ILE A 279 4.51 2.80 -1.28
N ALA A 280 5.34 3.07 -0.29
CA ALA A 280 4.96 3.01 1.12
C ALA A 280 5.48 4.22 1.91
N GLU A 281 4.68 4.71 2.85
CA GLU A 281 5.12 5.70 3.83
C GLU A 281 5.87 5.00 4.96
N THR A 282 7.00 5.58 5.40
CA THR A 282 7.73 5.10 6.58
C THR A 282 7.20 5.76 7.85
N GLY A 283 7.55 5.17 9.02
CA GLY A 283 7.25 5.78 10.32
C GLY A 283 7.90 7.14 10.57
N GLU A 284 8.86 7.55 9.74
CA GLU A 284 9.52 8.88 9.77
C GLU A 284 8.91 9.85 8.74
N HIS A 285 7.70 9.59 8.26
CA HIS A 285 6.97 10.40 7.29
C HIS A 285 7.70 10.63 5.95
N THR A 286 8.62 9.75 5.59
CA THR A 286 9.24 9.73 4.27
C THR A 286 8.64 8.64 3.39
N MET A 287 8.92 8.66 2.09
CA MET A 287 8.35 7.71 1.13
C MET A 287 9.43 6.72 0.68
N LEU A 288 9.09 5.44 0.74
CA LEU A 288 9.82 4.37 0.08
C LEU A 288 9.18 4.10 -1.27
N VAL A 289 9.99 4.06 -2.31
CA VAL A 289 9.57 3.78 -3.67
C VAL A 289 10.29 2.54 -4.18
N ALA A 290 9.55 1.47 -4.35
CA ALA A 290 10.06 0.21 -4.87
C ALA A 290 10.05 0.21 -6.40
N THR A 291 11.12 -0.30 -6.99
CA THR A 291 11.27 -0.50 -8.43
C THR A 291 11.75 -1.92 -8.71
N LEU A 292 11.81 -2.34 -9.97
CA LEU A 292 12.43 -3.63 -10.32
C LEU A 292 13.95 -3.70 -10.05
N LYS A 293 14.60 -2.57 -9.71
CA LYS A 293 16.04 -2.49 -9.39
C LYS A 293 16.33 -2.00 -7.98
N GLY A 294 15.42 -2.24 -7.03
CA GLY A 294 15.64 -1.93 -5.63
C GLY A 294 14.72 -0.83 -5.09
N ILE A 295 15.04 -0.36 -3.90
CA ILE A 295 14.24 0.58 -3.13
C ILE A 295 14.89 1.96 -3.21
N ASN A 296 14.07 2.99 -3.31
CA ASN A 296 14.48 4.37 -3.30
C ASN A 296 13.79 5.07 -2.12
N LEU A 297 14.58 5.78 -1.31
CA LEU A 297 14.08 6.61 -0.25
C LEU A 297 13.97 8.05 -0.74
N TYR A 298 12.79 8.62 -0.68
CA TYR A 298 12.58 10.01 -1.03
C TYR A 298 13.09 10.94 0.07
N ASN A 299 13.90 11.92 -0.32
CA ASN A 299 14.38 13.00 0.55
C ASN A 299 13.59 14.28 0.24
N ALA A 300 12.72 14.69 1.15
CA ALA A 300 11.89 15.86 0.97
C ALA A 300 12.67 17.19 1.01
N LEU A 301 13.84 17.24 1.65
CA LEU A 301 14.67 18.46 1.75
C LEU A 301 15.36 18.79 0.43
N THR A 302 15.84 17.75 -0.26
CA THR A 302 16.57 17.90 -1.53
C THR A 302 15.73 17.55 -2.74
N ASP A 303 14.50 17.05 -2.50
CA ASP A 303 13.53 16.63 -3.50
C ASP A 303 14.09 15.63 -4.53
N ASN A 304 14.83 14.64 -4.00
CA ASN A 304 15.49 13.57 -4.77
C ASN A 304 15.44 12.24 -4.02
N PHE A 305 16.19 11.24 -4.46
CA PHE A 305 16.14 9.88 -3.91
C PHE A 305 17.52 9.40 -3.46
N GLU A 306 17.56 8.67 -2.36
CA GLU A 306 18.65 7.80 -1.99
C GLU A 306 18.32 6.37 -2.44
N ARG A 307 19.19 5.78 -3.27
CA ARG A 307 19.02 4.40 -3.73
C ARG A 307 19.54 3.45 -2.66
N ILE A 308 18.66 2.58 -2.19
CA ILE A 308 19.03 1.49 -1.29
C ILE A 308 19.25 0.26 -2.16
N ASN A 309 20.51 -0.01 -2.47
CA ASN A 309 20.90 -1.22 -3.15
C ASN A 309 21.40 -2.21 -2.11
N LYS A 310 21.11 -3.49 -2.27
CA LYS A 310 21.85 -4.53 -1.58
C LYS A 310 23.28 -4.42 -2.12
N ASP A 311 24.24 -3.99 -1.29
CA ASP A 311 25.62 -4.28 -1.56
C ASP A 311 25.73 -5.81 -1.56
N THR A 312 25.67 -6.39 -2.74
CA THR A 312 26.09 -7.77 -2.91
C THR A 312 27.57 -7.74 -2.64
N GLY A 313 27.95 -8.04 -1.40
CA GLY A 313 29.32 -8.28 -0.99
C GLY A 313 29.89 -9.56 -1.60
N GLU A 314 29.61 -9.80 -2.86
CA GLU A 314 30.35 -10.69 -3.75
C GLU A 314 31.42 -9.82 -4.41
N GLY A 315 32.50 -9.61 -3.66
CA GLY A 315 33.78 -9.29 -4.26
C GLY A 315 34.20 -10.43 -5.15
N GLU A 316 34.69 -10.04 -6.30
CA GLU A 316 35.47 -10.69 -7.35
C GLU A 316 35.80 -12.20 -7.21
#